data_34b02e63f9f2d2e1623ec2c783364e02
#
_entry.id   34b02e63f9f2d2e1623ec2c783364e02
#
_cell.length_a   1.000
_cell.length_b   1.000
_cell.length_c   1.000
_cell.angle_alpha   90.00
_cell.angle_beta   90.00
_cell.angle_gamma   90.00
#
_symmetry.space_group_name_H-M   'P 1'
#
loop_
_entity.id
_entity.type
_entity.pdbx_description
1 polymer ?
#
loop_
_entity_poly.entity_id
_entity_poly.type
_entity_poly.pdbx_seq_one_letter_code
_entity_poly.pdbx_strand_id
1 'polypeptide(L)'
;ARALLGPYLKEKRDPLLEGVSLGGVIWGGVQPVDIAMTPVISAGQQLLLSRLSGTRSTALLLNVDLGRSNLPESPDWPILINNLVEQPRNSLPGLRRWNYRLNEDIQFRLFEGLVEPPGSAGPILTFQQIHDAIQPDLVNEPRTRNLARAAVVEIPPLDRSGFFQIKDGSNVIGEFAANFFDSTESNLTRLRSGNRLPPVDDQGTAYTIENPFTW
;
A
#
# COMPACT_ATOMS: atom_id res chain seq x y z
N ALA A 1 30.61 -17.68 -13.48
CA ALA A 1 29.47 -16.75 -13.56
C ALA A 1 29.41 -16.16 -14.97
N ARG A 2 28.27 -16.21 -15.62
CA ARG A 2 28.06 -15.73 -17.00
C ARG A 2 27.33 -14.39 -16.98
N ALA A 3 27.62 -13.52 -17.96
CA ALA A 3 26.81 -12.37 -18.27
C ALA A 3 25.87 -12.75 -19.40
N LEU A 4 24.59 -12.38 -19.29
CA LEU A 4 23.56 -12.67 -20.27
C LEU A 4 23.00 -11.36 -20.82
N LEU A 5 22.90 -11.31 -22.12
CA LEU A 5 22.22 -10.25 -22.86
C LEU A 5 20.88 -10.80 -23.36
N GLY A 6 19.85 -9.96 -23.34
CA GLY A 6 18.56 -10.34 -23.90
C GLY A 6 18.60 -10.87 -25.34
N PRO A 7 17.52 -11.39 -25.87
CA PRO A 7 16.17 -11.20 -25.31
C PRO A 7 15.88 -12.10 -24.11
N TYR A 8 15.16 -11.53 -23.15
CA TYR A 8 14.68 -12.26 -21.97
C TYR A 8 13.26 -12.76 -22.18
N LEU A 9 13.00 -13.99 -21.73
CA LEU A 9 11.64 -14.52 -21.64
C LEU A 9 11.02 -14.00 -20.33
N LYS A 10 9.88 -13.33 -20.44
CA LYS A 10 9.16 -12.74 -19.32
C LYS A 10 7.76 -13.31 -19.24
N GLU A 11 7.31 -13.69 -18.04
CA GLU A 11 5.90 -13.99 -17.79
C GLU A 11 5.09 -12.69 -17.79
N LYS A 12 4.47 -12.37 -18.91
CA LYS A 12 3.79 -11.07 -19.13
C LYS A 12 2.65 -10.76 -18.16
N ARG A 13 2.07 -11.78 -17.55
CA ARG A 13 0.94 -11.64 -16.61
C ARG A 13 1.39 -11.55 -15.16
N ASP A 14 2.69 -11.67 -14.90
CA ASP A 14 3.20 -11.58 -13.54
C ASP A 14 3.24 -10.11 -13.08
N PRO A 15 2.54 -9.75 -11.99
CA PRO A 15 2.50 -8.38 -11.47
C PRO A 15 3.88 -7.82 -11.11
N LEU A 16 4.88 -8.68 -10.85
CA LEU A 16 6.26 -8.26 -10.60
C LEU A 16 6.89 -7.55 -11.80
N LEU A 17 6.39 -7.81 -13.00
CA LEU A 17 6.94 -7.26 -14.23
C LEU A 17 6.13 -6.09 -14.79
N GLU A 18 5.16 -5.60 -14.06
CA GLU A 18 4.40 -4.41 -14.45
C GLU A 18 5.34 -3.20 -14.58
N GLY A 19 5.36 -2.59 -15.78
CA GLY A 19 6.24 -1.46 -16.08
C GLY A 19 7.72 -1.81 -16.33
N VAL A 20 8.12 -3.10 -16.22
CA VAL A 20 9.50 -3.56 -16.41
C VAL A 20 9.75 -4.01 -17.85
N SER A 21 10.69 -3.36 -18.55
CA SER A 21 11.03 -3.66 -19.94
C SER A 21 12.26 -4.54 -20.11
N LEU A 22 13.29 -4.33 -19.30
CA LEU A 22 14.62 -4.94 -19.35
C LEU A 22 15.39 -4.68 -20.66
N GLY A 23 15.03 -3.62 -21.39
CA GLY A 23 15.73 -3.23 -22.60
C GLY A 23 17.16 -2.78 -22.29
N GLY A 24 18.15 -3.39 -22.96
CA GLY A 24 19.57 -3.04 -22.79
C GLY A 24 20.19 -3.50 -21.45
N VAL A 25 19.47 -4.25 -20.63
CA VAL A 25 19.99 -4.79 -19.38
C VAL A 25 20.97 -5.94 -19.68
N ILE A 26 22.13 -5.89 -19.02
CA ILE A 26 23.11 -6.99 -18.98
C ILE A 26 22.94 -7.68 -17.62
N TRP A 27 22.53 -8.94 -17.65
CA TRP A 27 22.33 -9.72 -16.44
C TRP A 27 23.61 -10.47 -16.08
N GLY A 28 24.32 -10.00 -15.08
CA GLY A 28 25.62 -10.53 -14.71
C GLY A 28 25.60 -11.52 -13.57
N GLY A 29 26.61 -12.38 -13.49
CA GLY A 29 26.86 -13.25 -12.35
C GLY A 29 25.88 -14.40 -12.13
N VAL A 30 25.10 -14.75 -13.15
CA VAL A 30 24.09 -15.82 -13.04
C VAL A 30 24.71 -17.16 -12.66
N GLN A 31 24.11 -17.82 -11.67
CA GLN A 31 24.50 -19.14 -11.17
C GLN A 31 23.49 -20.20 -11.63
N PRO A 32 23.92 -21.47 -11.81
CA PRO A 32 22.97 -22.57 -11.99
C PRO A 32 22.06 -22.71 -10.76
N VAL A 33 20.80 -23.02 -11.00
CA VAL A 33 19.78 -23.24 -9.94
C VAL A 33 19.25 -24.65 -10.11
N ASP A 34 19.52 -25.54 -9.15
CA ASP A 34 19.10 -26.93 -9.18
C ASP A 34 17.77 -27.22 -8.47
N ILE A 35 17.08 -26.14 -8.05
CA ILE A 35 15.78 -26.24 -7.37
C ILE A 35 14.69 -25.95 -8.40
N ALA A 36 13.62 -26.76 -8.38
CA ALA A 36 12.45 -26.51 -9.21
C ALA A 36 11.75 -25.23 -8.75
N MET A 37 11.72 -24.22 -9.63
CA MET A 37 11.12 -22.91 -9.39
C MET A 37 10.28 -22.49 -10.60
N THR A 38 9.27 -21.69 -10.35
CA THR A 38 8.49 -21.08 -11.45
C THR A 38 9.24 -19.85 -11.99
N PRO A 39 9.63 -19.86 -13.27
CA PRO A 39 10.34 -18.72 -13.86
C PRO A 39 9.42 -17.51 -14.01
N VAL A 40 9.91 -16.34 -13.63
CA VAL A 40 9.30 -15.03 -13.89
C VAL A 40 10.08 -14.33 -15.01
N ILE A 41 11.41 -14.38 -14.95
CA ILE A 41 12.33 -13.95 -15.99
C ILE A 41 13.35 -15.04 -16.22
N SER A 42 13.60 -15.37 -17.49
CA SER A 42 14.63 -16.34 -17.87
C SER A 42 15.38 -15.93 -19.14
N ALA A 43 16.58 -16.47 -19.32
CA ALA A 43 17.37 -16.39 -20.56
C ALA A 43 17.75 -17.80 -20.99
N GLY A 44 17.06 -18.34 -21.98
CA GLY A 44 17.15 -19.76 -22.29
C GLY A 44 16.73 -20.62 -21.10
N GLN A 45 17.63 -21.48 -20.65
CA GLN A 45 17.38 -22.34 -19.46
C GLN A 45 17.83 -21.71 -18.14
N GLN A 46 18.40 -20.50 -18.16
CA GLN A 46 18.86 -19.84 -16.95
C GLN A 46 17.73 -19.05 -16.30
N LEU A 47 17.48 -19.34 -15.02
CA LEU A 47 16.52 -18.62 -14.20
C LEU A 47 17.16 -17.32 -13.69
N LEU A 48 16.54 -16.19 -13.97
CA LEU A 48 17.01 -14.85 -13.58
C LEU A 48 16.20 -14.29 -12.43
N LEU A 49 14.88 -14.36 -12.53
CA LEU A 49 13.95 -14.11 -11.45
C LEU A 49 12.98 -15.27 -11.39
N SER A 50 12.81 -15.88 -10.25
CA SER A 50 11.99 -17.07 -10.08
C SER A 50 11.23 -17.07 -8.77
N ARG A 51 10.11 -17.78 -8.77
CA ARG A 51 9.25 -17.95 -7.61
C ARG A 51 9.31 -19.39 -7.11
N LEU A 52 9.58 -19.55 -5.82
CA LEU A 52 9.44 -20.81 -5.10
C LEU A 52 8.18 -20.71 -4.24
N SER A 53 7.14 -21.44 -4.61
CA SER A 53 5.89 -21.48 -3.85
C SER A 53 5.94 -22.65 -2.86
N GLY A 54 5.87 -22.32 -1.59
CA GLY A 54 5.69 -23.27 -0.50
C GLY A 54 4.23 -23.29 -0.02
N THR A 55 3.91 -24.17 0.91
CA THR A 55 2.55 -24.28 1.47
C THR A 55 2.10 -23.07 2.29
N ARG A 56 3.03 -22.30 2.85
CA ARG A 56 2.75 -21.14 3.70
C ARG A 56 3.51 -19.87 3.33
N SER A 57 4.43 -19.97 2.38
CA SER A 57 5.26 -18.84 2.00
C SER A 57 5.67 -18.91 0.54
N THR A 58 5.89 -17.76 -0.05
CA THR A 58 6.48 -17.62 -1.38
C THR A 58 7.83 -16.96 -1.22
N ALA A 59 8.88 -17.60 -1.73
CA ALA A 59 10.20 -17.01 -1.82
C ALA A 59 10.46 -16.56 -3.27
N LEU A 60 11.16 -15.45 -3.43
CA LEU A 60 11.62 -14.96 -4.71
C LEU A 60 13.14 -15.06 -4.77
N LEU A 61 13.65 -15.64 -5.84
CA LEU A 61 15.07 -15.70 -6.14
C LEU A 61 15.39 -14.73 -7.26
N LEU A 62 16.19 -13.71 -6.95
CA LEU A 62 16.81 -12.82 -7.93
C LEU A 62 18.25 -13.31 -8.15
N ASN A 63 18.49 -14.00 -9.26
CA ASN A 63 19.77 -14.63 -9.59
C ASN A 63 20.64 -13.67 -10.38
N VAL A 64 21.27 -12.74 -9.72
CA VAL A 64 22.11 -11.68 -10.30
C VAL A 64 23.24 -11.29 -9.36
N ASP A 65 24.39 -10.99 -9.93
CA ASP A 65 25.46 -10.24 -9.25
C ASP A 65 25.36 -8.78 -9.65
N LEU A 66 24.88 -7.94 -8.74
CA LEU A 66 24.64 -6.53 -8.99
C LEU A 66 25.91 -5.77 -9.39
N GLY A 67 27.09 -6.20 -8.90
CA GLY A 67 28.37 -5.61 -9.29
C GLY A 67 28.85 -5.97 -10.70
N ARG A 68 28.19 -6.94 -11.33
CA ARG A 68 28.50 -7.42 -12.70
C ARG A 68 27.34 -7.19 -13.68
N SER A 69 26.31 -6.54 -13.25
CA SER A 69 25.11 -6.23 -14.00
C SER A 69 24.90 -4.73 -14.06
N ASN A 70 24.39 -4.23 -15.17
CA ASN A 70 23.93 -2.85 -15.26
C ASN A 70 22.47 -2.68 -14.84
N LEU A 71 21.85 -3.73 -14.29
CA LEU A 71 20.47 -3.70 -13.82
C LEU A 71 20.22 -2.58 -12.80
N PRO A 72 21.09 -2.32 -11.81
CA PRO A 72 20.91 -1.21 -10.84
C PRO A 72 20.92 0.18 -11.49
N GLU A 73 21.55 0.35 -12.64
CA GLU A 73 21.62 1.59 -13.39
C GLU A 73 20.43 1.76 -14.36
N SER A 74 19.68 0.68 -14.58
CA SER A 74 18.50 0.68 -15.44
C SER A 74 17.31 1.37 -14.74
N PRO A 75 16.45 2.10 -15.49
CA PRO A 75 15.19 2.61 -14.96
C PRO A 75 14.22 1.50 -14.52
N ASP A 76 14.43 0.27 -14.99
CA ASP A 76 13.64 -0.89 -14.59
C ASP A 76 13.91 -1.34 -13.14
N TRP A 77 15.08 -1.02 -12.59
CA TRP A 77 15.47 -1.46 -11.25
C TRP A 77 14.56 -0.93 -10.14
N PRO A 78 14.34 0.38 -10.00
CA PRO A 78 13.42 0.90 -8.98
C PRO A 78 12.00 0.40 -9.17
N ILE A 79 11.53 0.20 -10.40
CA ILE A 79 10.21 -0.36 -10.70
C ILE A 79 10.14 -1.81 -10.20
N LEU A 80 11.13 -2.63 -10.54
CA LEU A 80 11.19 -4.03 -10.10
C LEU A 80 11.23 -4.16 -8.59
N ILE A 81 12.06 -3.36 -7.90
CA ILE A 81 12.14 -3.36 -6.45
C ILE A 81 10.82 -2.93 -5.82
N ASN A 82 10.19 -1.89 -6.34
CA ASN A 82 8.87 -1.46 -5.88
C ASN A 82 7.84 -2.60 -6.00
N ASN A 83 7.79 -3.25 -7.16
CA ASN A 83 6.87 -4.37 -7.39
C ASN A 83 7.15 -5.56 -6.46
N LEU A 84 8.44 -5.86 -6.20
CA LEU A 84 8.86 -6.91 -5.25
C LEU A 84 8.38 -6.64 -3.82
N VAL A 85 8.29 -5.38 -3.42
CA VAL A 85 7.80 -4.98 -2.09
C VAL A 85 6.27 -4.90 -2.06
N GLU A 86 5.67 -4.29 -3.07
CA GLU A 86 4.22 -4.06 -3.10
C GLU A 86 3.41 -5.34 -3.31
N GLN A 87 3.91 -6.30 -4.08
CA GLN A 87 3.18 -7.54 -4.33
C GLN A 87 2.89 -8.34 -3.04
N PRO A 88 3.88 -8.66 -2.18
CA PRO A 88 3.60 -9.29 -0.90
C PRO A 88 2.71 -8.44 0.00
N ARG A 89 2.97 -7.14 0.07
CA ARG A 89 2.17 -6.20 0.85
C ARG A 89 0.69 -6.20 0.46
N ASN A 90 0.42 -6.26 -0.84
CA ASN A 90 -0.95 -6.31 -1.37
C ASN A 90 -1.66 -7.64 -1.08
N SER A 91 -0.92 -8.70 -0.76
CA SER A 91 -1.49 -10.01 -0.40
C SER A 91 -1.70 -10.18 1.11
N LEU A 92 -1.11 -9.31 1.94
CA LEU A 92 -1.30 -9.38 3.38
C LEU A 92 -2.75 -9.08 3.76
N PRO A 93 -3.27 -9.79 4.78
CA PRO A 93 -4.58 -9.46 5.34
C PRO A 93 -4.54 -8.12 6.07
N GLY A 94 -5.70 -7.47 6.17
CA GLY A 94 -5.87 -6.18 6.81
C GLY A 94 -6.02 -5.03 5.81
N LEU A 95 -5.79 -3.84 6.30
CA LEU A 95 -5.84 -2.59 5.56
C LEU A 95 -4.48 -2.28 4.92
N ARG A 96 -4.48 -1.71 3.74
CA ARG A 96 -3.24 -1.27 3.06
C ARG A 96 -2.59 -0.08 3.76
N ARG A 97 -3.38 0.78 4.39
CA ARG A 97 -2.97 2.01 5.08
C ARG A 97 -3.79 2.21 6.35
N TRP A 98 -3.30 3.06 7.23
CA TRP A 98 -3.99 3.46 8.45
C TRP A 98 -4.76 4.78 8.29
N ASN A 99 -4.47 5.54 7.22
CA ASN A 99 -5.12 6.80 6.91
C ASN A 99 -5.60 6.80 5.45
N TYR A 100 -6.85 7.19 5.26
CA TYR A 100 -7.52 7.30 3.97
C TYR A 100 -8.07 8.70 3.78
N ARG A 101 -8.36 9.04 2.54
CA ARG A 101 -9.10 10.26 2.20
C ARG A 101 -10.59 9.96 2.22
N LEU A 102 -11.39 11.00 2.46
CA LEU A 102 -12.84 10.88 2.26
C LEU A 102 -13.13 10.53 0.79
N ASN A 103 -14.16 9.75 0.59
CA ASN A 103 -14.59 9.25 -0.73
C ASN A 103 -13.54 8.43 -1.49
N GLU A 104 -12.51 7.93 -0.80
CA GLU A 104 -11.53 7.01 -1.36
C GLU A 104 -12.07 5.57 -1.25
N ASP A 105 -11.77 4.74 -2.27
CA ASP A 105 -12.08 3.31 -2.22
C ASP A 105 -11.17 2.61 -1.22
N ILE A 106 -11.78 2.02 -0.19
CA ILE A 106 -11.07 1.34 0.88
C ILE A 106 -11.37 -0.15 0.78
N GLN A 107 -10.30 -0.93 0.70
CA GLN A 107 -10.38 -2.39 0.67
C GLN A 107 -9.73 -2.97 1.93
N PHE A 108 -10.44 -3.89 2.56
CA PHE A 108 -9.98 -4.67 3.68
C PHE A 108 -9.87 -6.13 3.27
N ARG A 109 -8.69 -6.70 3.37
CA ARG A 109 -8.45 -8.11 3.05
C ARG A 109 -8.62 -8.97 4.30
N LEU A 110 -9.54 -9.92 4.25
CA LEU A 110 -9.75 -10.87 5.35
C LEU A 110 -8.62 -11.90 5.43
N PHE A 111 -8.36 -12.37 6.64
CA PHE A 111 -7.57 -13.57 6.87
C PHE A 111 -8.30 -14.79 6.26
N GLU A 112 -7.54 -15.73 5.69
CA GLU A 112 -8.13 -16.92 5.06
C GLU A 112 -9.11 -17.67 5.96
N GLY A 113 -8.82 -17.75 7.26
CA GLY A 113 -9.71 -18.41 8.23
C GLY A 113 -11.01 -17.67 8.53
N LEU A 114 -11.15 -16.42 8.06
CA LEU A 114 -12.36 -15.61 8.24
C LEU A 114 -13.19 -15.47 6.95
N VAL A 115 -12.67 -15.97 5.83
CA VAL A 115 -13.38 -15.96 4.55
C VAL A 115 -14.41 -17.08 4.53
N GLU A 116 -15.64 -16.74 4.19
CA GLU A 116 -16.72 -17.72 4.07
C GLU A 116 -17.08 -17.96 2.60
N PRO A 117 -17.53 -19.19 2.27
CA PRO A 117 -18.04 -19.47 0.93
C PRO A 117 -19.23 -18.56 0.58
N PRO A 118 -19.39 -18.16 -0.69
CA PRO A 118 -20.54 -17.38 -1.12
C PRO A 118 -21.84 -18.09 -0.76
N GLY A 119 -22.75 -17.38 -0.08
CA GLY A 119 -24.08 -17.91 0.33
C GLY A 119 -24.11 -18.56 1.70
N SER A 120 -23.02 -18.64 2.45
CA SER A 120 -23.07 -19.03 3.85
C SER A 120 -23.73 -17.93 4.69
N ALA A 121 -24.60 -18.33 5.63
CA ALA A 121 -25.23 -17.42 6.59
C ALA A 121 -24.34 -17.16 7.82
N GLY A 122 -23.04 -16.96 7.59
CA GLY A 122 -22.08 -16.74 8.66
C GLY A 122 -22.22 -15.38 9.35
N PRO A 123 -21.52 -15.18 10.46
CA PRO A 123 -21.55 -13.93 11.20
C PRO A 123 -21.06 -12.78 10.30
N ILE A 124 -21.82 -11.71 10.32
CA ILE A 124 -21.60 -10.52 9.49
C ILE A 124 -20.50 -9.69 10.13
N LEU A 125 -19.57 -9.17 9.32
CA LEU A 125 -18.65 -8.16 9.79
C LEU A 125 -19.40 -6.86 10.01
N THR A 126 -19.03 -6.13 11.04
CA THR A 126 -19.60 -4.83 11.32
C THR A 126 -18.55 -3.74 11.11
N PHE A 127 -18.95 -2.68 10.43
CA PHE A 127 -18.16 -1.48 10.24
C PHE A 127 -18.82 -0.35 11.02
N GLN A 128 -18.05 0.36 11.83
CA GLN A 128 -18.57 1.46 12.63
C GLN A 128 -17.58 2.62 12.74
N GLN A 129 -18.10 3.84 12.78
CA GLN A 129 -17.36 5.03 13.18
C GLN A 129 -17.31 5.09 14.71
N ILE A 130 -16.11 5.22 15.29
CA ILE A 130 -15.91 5.28 16.75
C ILE A 130 -15.65 6.70 17.24
N HIS A 131 -15.23 7.59 16.34
CA HIS A 131 -14.99 9.00 16.64
C HIS A 131 -15.21 9.84 15.39
N ASP A 132 -15.97 10.93 15.55
CA ASP A 132 -16.14 11.94 14.53
C ASP A 132 -15.18 13.11 14.83
N ALA A 133 -14.35 13.49 13.85
CA ALA A 133 -13.34 14.53 14.06
C ALA A 133 -13.95 15.94 14.15
N ILE A 134 -15.15 16.14 13.58
CA ILE A 134 -15.82 17.45 13.54
C ILE A 134 -16.83 17.57 14.67
N GLN A 135 -17.54 16.48 14.97
CA GLN A 135 -18.64 16.47 15.95
C GLN A 135 -18.49 15.27 16.91
N PRO A 136 -17.57 15.36 17.88
CA PRO A 136 -17.29 14.24 18.80
C PRO A 136 -18.50 13.77 19.59
N ASP A 137 -19.49 14.64 19.82
CA ASP A 137 -20.71 14.31 20.57
C ASP A 137 -21.74 13.49 19.76
N LEU A 138 -21.62 13.41 18.43
CA LEU A 138 -22.51 12.61 17.60
C LEU A 138 -22.20 11.09 17.58
N VAL A 139 -21.17 10.66 18.29
CA VAL A 139 -20.74 9.26 18.38
C VAL A 139 -21.72 8.40 19.18
N ASN A 140 -22.74 8.98 19.81
CA ASN A 140 -23.75 8.26 20.59
C ASN A 140 -24.62 7.28 19.76
N GLU A 141 -24.61 7.39 18.41
CA GLU A 141 -25.19 6.39 17.53
C GLU A 141 -24.15 5.93 16.52
N PRO A 142 -23.33 4.90 16.83
CA PRO A 142 -22.37 4.38 15.88
C PRO A 142 -23.11 3.94 14.61
N ARG A 143 -22.81 4.56 13.48
CA ARG A 143 -23.33 4.11 12.18
C ARG A 143 -22.72 2.76 11.88
N THR A 144 -23.42 1.72 12.28
CA THR A 144 -22.99 0.34 12.05
C THR A 144 -23.51 -0.11 10.69
N ARG A 145 -22.60 -0.61 9.85
CA ARG A 145 -22.94 -1.23 8.58
C ARG A 145 -22.48 -2.68 8.58
N ASN A 146 -23.28 -3.54 8.00
CA ASN A 146 -22.95 -4.94 7.84
C ASN A 146 -22.16 -5.13 6.54
N LEU A 147 -21.07 -5.86 6.61
CA LEU A 147 -20.19 -6.17 5.48
C LEU A 147 -20.15 -7.69 5.26
N ALA A 148 -20.16 -8.11 3.99
CA ALA A 148 -20.04 -9.52 3.65
C ALA A 148 -18.62 -10.04 3.92
N ARG A 149 -18.47 -11.30 4.33
CA ARG A 149 -17.17 -11.96 4.55
C ARG A 149 -16.54 -12.46 3.25
N ALA A 150 -16.23 -11.56 2.35
CA ALA A 150 -15.48 -11.86 1.15
C ALA A 150 -13.96 -11.80 1.41
N ALA A 151 -13.15 -12.44 0.58
CA ALA A 151 -11.68 -12.36 0.69
C ALA A 151 -11.18 -10.92 0.64
N VAL A 152 -11.85 -10.07 -0.12
CA VAL A 152 -11.67 -8.61 -0.12
C VAL A 152 -13.02 -7.99 0.18
N VAL A 153 -13.07 -7.23 1.26
CA VAL A 153 -14.24 -6.49 1.72
C VAL A 153 -14.10 -5.05 1.27
N GLU A 154 -15.05 -4.56 0.50
CA GLU A 154 -15.12 -3.16 0.10
C GLU A 154 -15.87 -2.36 1.18
N ILE A 155 -15.20 -1.34 1.70
CA ILE A 155 -15.77 -0.42 2.66
C ILE A 155 -16.44 0.70 1.87
N PRO A 156 -17.73 1.00 2.14
CA PRO A 156 -18.42 2.06 1.46
C PRO A 156 -17.69 3.41 1.58
N PRO A 157 -17.79 4.26 0.56
CA PRO A 157 -17.20 5.59 0.59
C PRO A 157 -17.60 6.36 1.86
N LEU A 158 -16.61 7.00 2.48
CA LEU A 158 -16.79 7.72 3.74
C LEU A 158 -17.05 9.20 3.45
N ASP A 159 -18.11 9.73 4.03
CA ASP A 159 -18.54 11.12 3.91
C ASP A 159 -18.12 11.99 5.10
N ARG A 160 -17.54 11.37 6.15
CA ARG A 160 -17.11 12.04 7.38
C ARG A 160 -15.71 11.66 7.79
N SER A 161 -14.99 12.63 8.30
CA SER A 161 -13.68 12.39 8.92
C SER A 161 -13.82 11.80 10.32
N GLY A 162 -12.84 10.96 10.72
CA GLY A 162 -12.85 10.35 12.03
C GLY A 162 -12.10 9.04 12.07
N PHE A 163 -12.33 8.29 13.16
CA PHE A 163 -11.78 6.94 13.35
C PHE A 163 -12.85 5.88 13.14
N PHE A 164 -12.45 4.80 12.51
CA PHE A 164 -13.33 3.72 12.09
C PHE A 164 -12.76 2.37 12.52
N GLN A 165 -13.66 1.43 12.84
CA GLN A 165 -13.33 0.05 13.19
C GLN A 165 -14.10 -0.94 12.32
N ILE A 166 -13.43 -2.05 12.01
CA ILE A 166 -14.04 -3.25 11.44
C ILE A 166 -14.00 -4.32 12.51
N LYS A 167 -15.16 -4.92 12.81
CA LYS A 167 -15.31 -5.93 13.85
C LYS A 167 -15.83 -7.23 13.30
N ASP A 168 -15.35 -8.31 13.90
CA ASP A 168 -15.90 -9.65 13.80
C ASP A 168 -16.53 -10.03 15.15
N GLY A 169 -17.83 -9.87 15.27
CA GLY A 169 -18.53 -9.93 16.57
C GLY A 169 -17.99 -8.86 17.53
N SER A 170 -17.38 -9.28 18.63
CA SER A 170 -16.73 -8.37 19.60
C SER A 170 -15.28 -8.03 19.28
N ASN A 171 -14.64 -8.76 18.36
CA ASN A 171 -13.22 -8.60 18.06
C ASN A 171 -12.99 -7.51 17.02
N VAL A 172 -12.10 -6.56 17.33
CA VAL A 172 -11.64 -5.57 16.36
C VAL A 172 -10.59 -6.22 15.48
N ILE A 173 -10.85 -6.27 14.17
CA ILE A 173 -9.96 -6.88 13.16
C ILE A 173 -9.30 -5.84 12.26
N GLY A 174 -9.75 -4.59 12.30
CA GLY A 174 -9.14 -3.48 11.58
C GLY A 174 -9.55 -2.13 12.15
N GLU A 175 -8.61 -1.19 12.14
CA GLU A 175 -8.83 0.20 12.56
C GLU A 175 -8.15 1.15 11.58
N PHE A 176 -8.79 2.28 11.31
CA PHE A 176 -8.19 3.30 10.45
C PHE A 176 -8.84 4.67 10.68
N ALA A 177 -8.16 5.70 10.19
CA ALA A 177 -8.66 7.05 10.15
C ALA A 177 -9.04 7.46 8.72
N ALA A 178 -10.04 8.30 8.58
CA ALA A 178 -10.35 8.99 7.34
C ALA A 178 -10.37 10.50 7.56
N ASN A 179 -9.70 11.24 6.66
CA ASN A 179 -9.59 12.67 6.74
C ASN A 179 -9.91 13.31 5.38
N PHE A 180 -10.38 14.54 5.42
CA PHE A 180 -10.43 15.33 4.19
C PHE A 180 -9.00 15.73 3.78
N PHE A 181 -8.82 15.85 2.48
CA PHE A 181 -7.58 16.36 1.92
C PHE A 181 -7.92 17.52 0.97
N ASP A 182 -7.48 18.69 1.34
CA ASP A 182 -7.52 19.83 0.44
C ASP A 182 -6.12 20.10 -0.11
N SER A 183 -5.94 19.93 -1.42
CA SER A 183 -4.68 20.18 -2.10
C SER A 183 -4.28 21.65 -2.06
N THR A 184 -5.27 22.56 -1.88
CA THR A 184 -5.04 24.00 -1.81
C THR A 184 -4.50 24.39 -0.45
N GLU A 185 -5.09 23.87 0.63
CA GLU A 185 -4.62 24.09 1.99
C GLU A 185 -3.27 23.42 2.27
N SER A 186 -3.05 22.23 1.68
CA SER A 186 -1.80 21.47 1.84
C SER A 186 -0.67 21.99 0.97
N ASN A 187 -0.92 22.95 0.09
CA ASN A 187 0.11 23.48 -0.82
C ASN A 187 0.92 24.59 -0.16
N LEU A 188 1.92 24.17 0.61
CA LEU A 188 2.87 25.07 1.28
C LEU A 188 3.70 25.94 0.31
N THR A 189 3.74 25.61 -0.98
CA THR A 189 4.48 26.44 -1.96
C THR A 189 3.84 27.79 -2.18
N ARG A 190 2.57 27.97 -1.81
CA ARG A 190 1.86 29.26 -1.84
C ARG A 190 2.12 30.12 -0.60
N LEU A 191 2.66 29.53 0.45
CA LEU A 191 3.12 30.28 1.62
C LEU A 191 4.43 31.00 1.24
N ARG A 192 4.34 32.24 0.83
CA ARG A 192 5.52 33.09 0.73
C ARG A 192 6.09 33.23 2.15
N SER A 193 7.29 32.70 2.35
CA SER A 193 8.04 32.94 3.57
C SER A 193 8.17 34.45 3.76
N GLY A 194 7.57 34.99 4.81
CA GLY A 194 7.60 36.42 5.10
C GLY A 194 6.26 37.14 5.13
N ASN A 195 5.20 36.65 4.47
CA ASN A 195 3.87 37.21 4.62
C ASN A 195 3.08 36.47 5.70
N ARG A 196 3.57 36.48 6.93
CA ARG A 196 2.69 36.26 8.07
C ARG A 196 1.85 37.53 8.21
N LEU A 197 0.62 37.48 7.73
CA LEU A 197 -0.36 38.43 8.21
C LEU A 197 -0.46 38.20 9.73
N PRO A 198 -0.17 39.22 10.56
CA PRO A 198 -0.40 39.06 11.97
C PRO A 198 -1.87 38.69 12.16
N PRO A 199 -2.19 37.74 13.05
CA PRO A 199 -3.57 37.50 13.40
C PRO A 199 -4.17 38.81 13.88
N VAL A 200 -5.23 39.24 13.22
CA VAL A 200 -5.97 40.46 13.58
C VAL A 200 -7.19 40.01 14.35
N ASP A 201 -7.36 40.47 15.55
CA ASP A 201 -8.62 40.28 16.27
C ASP A 201 -9.73 41.11 15.64
N ASP A 202 -10.96 40.87 16.02
CA ASP A 202 -12.13 41.62 15.55
C ASP A 202 -12.08 43.15 15.89
N GLN A 203 -11.08 43.55 16.71
CA GLN A 203 -10.82 44.94 17.07
C GLN A 203 -9.59 45.52 16.35
N GLY A 204 -8.98 44.76 15.42
CA GLY A 204 -7.82 45.19 14.65
C GLY A 204 -6.48 45.16 15.40
N THR A 205 -6.42 44.52 16.54
CA THR A 205 -5.19 44.39 17.32
C THR A 205 -4.33 43.23 16.79
N ALA A 206 -3.10 43.52 16.40
CA ALA A 206 -2.17 42.49 15.96
C ALA A 206 -1.53 41.76 17.14
N TYR A 207 -1.61 40.43 17.16
CA TYR A 207 -0.94 39.61 18.14
C TYR A 207 0.45 39.22 17.64
N THR A 208 1.47 39.43 18.49
CA THR A 208 2.80 38.87 18.25
C THR A 208 2.82 37.45 18.79
N ILE A 209 2.94 36.47 17.90
CA ILE A 209 3.16 35.07 18.30
C ILE A 209 4.65 34.96 18.63
N GLU A 210 4.98 34.90 19.90
CA GLU A 210 6.33 34.54 20.32
C GLU A 210 6.61 33.09 19.95
N ASN A 211 7.71 32.84 19.24
CA ASN A 211 8.12 31.50 18.90
C ASN A 211 8.63 30.80 20.17
N PRO A 212 7.95 29.74 20.69
CA PRO A 212 8.37 29.06 21.92
C PRO A 212 9.67 28.25 21.75
N PHE A 213 10.27 28.24 20.56
CA PHE A 213 11.49 27.48 20.25
C PHE A 213 12.71 28.36 19.98
N THR A 214 12.77 29.57 20.49
CA THR A 214 14.03 30.31 20.53
C THR A 214 14.93 29.70 21.59
N TRP A 215 15.92 28.94 21.14
CA TRP A 215 17.09 28.48 21.90
C TRP A 215 18.12 29.57 21.99
#